data_e0f598f3f5acc3f0ddce3b88ed1effdc
#
_entry.id   e0f598f3f5acc3f0ddce3b88ed1effdc
#
_cell.length_a   1.000
_cell.length_b   1.000
_cell.length_c   1.000
_cell.angle_alpha   90.00
_cell.angle_beta   90.00
_cell.angle_gamma   90.00
#
_symmetry.space_group_name_H-M   'P 1'
#
loop_
_entity.id
_entity.type
_entity.pdbx_description
1 polymer ?
#
loop_
_entity_poly.entity_id
_entity_poly.type
_entity_poly.pdbx_seq_one_letter_code
_entity_poly.pdbx_strand_id
1 'polypeptide(L)'
;MRFLTTRIQFCCKLALVGLCLAAPRLFAQTAPAKPAAMHEENQHMRSRLFVYDLRDNSTHLVFTADTVWEAPNWSPDGSYLIANSDGKIYKFPLKADGTAEPQKLAIPDSYSCNNDKAISPDGKKLAFSAGLKPVRGSQVFLADADGNNIKLMVAESPSFFHGWSPDSKTLAFVAIRNGERQYDIYRIPAAGGTEQRLTMNPHHDDGPDYSPDGKWIYINSDRSGKEAAWRFPADGAGANDAKAEMVVSDSDEDWFPHISPDGKKLVYITYPAGTPTHNPRDVHIEFKLAEIDHDKVAKTQKTLVKAMGGQGSMNVNSWAPDSMRFAYVTYEALP
;
A
#
# COMPACT_ATOMS: atom_id res chain seq x y z
N MET A 1 51.36 -76.98 6.04
CA MET A 1 52.38 -77.37 5.07
C MET A 1 51.98 -76.96 3.68
N ARG A 2 52.83 -76.28 2.97
CA ARG A 2 52.73 -75.70 1.60
C ARG A 2 51.95 -74.40 1.40
N PHE A 3 52.73 -73.38 1.18
CA PHE A 3 52.48 -72.06 0.65
C PHE A 3 52.15 -72.14 -0.83
N LEU A 4 51.15 -71.34 -1.33
CA LEU A 4 51.09 -70.92 -2.70
C LEU A 4 50.84 -69.40 -2.74
N THR A 5 51.85 -68.71 -3.17
CA THR A 5 51.87 -67.28 -3.50
C THR A 5 51.30 -67.05 -4.86
N THR A 6 50.26 -66.21 -5.00
CA THR A 6 49.80 -65.74 -6.29
C THR A 6 50.04 -64.26 -6.39
N ARG A 7 50.86 -63.83 -7.30
CA ARG A 7 51.17 -62.44 -7.67
C ARG A 7 50.00 -61.89 -8.44
N ILE A 8 49.46 -60.75 -7.98
CA ILE A 8 48.52 -59.95 -8.76
C ILE A 8 49.29 -58.74 -9.27
N GLN A 9 49.31 -58.60 -10.63
CA GLN A 9 49.87 -57.45 -11.32
C GLN A 9 48.86 -56.26 -11.21
N PHE A 10 49.35 -55.15 -10.69
CA PHE A 10 48.64 -53.87 -10.72
C PHE A 10 48.88 -53.17 -12.07
N CYS A 11 47.81 -53.00 -12.84
CA CYS A 11 47.80 -52.16 -14.03
C CYS A 11 47.34 -50.78 -13.62
N CYS A 12 48.27 -49.82 -13.56
CA CYS A 12 47.97 -48.39 -13.35
C CYS A 12 47.36 -47.83 -14.62
N LYS A 13 46.06 -47.51 -14.59
CA LYS A 13 45.44 -46.58 -15.53
C LYS A 13 45.41 -45.18 -14.88
N LEU A 14 46.26 -44.28 -15.38
CA LEU A 14 46.15 -42.84 -15.10
C LEU A 14 44.83 -42.31 -15.69
N ALA A 15 43.91 -41.91 -14.88
CA ALA A 15 42.77 -41.08 -15.25
C ALA A 15 43.16 -39.61 -15.03
N LEU A 16 43.34 -38.85 -16.10
CA LEU A 16 43.41 -37.39 -16.04
C LEU A 16 42.02 -36.84 -15.61
N VAL A 17 41.95 -36.34 -14.39
CA VAL A 17 40.81 -35.54 -13.91
C VAL A 17 41.10 -34.11 -14.34
N GLY A 18 40.42 -33.66 -15.40
CA GLY A 18 40.39 -32.25 -15.78
C GLY A 18 39.68 -31.43 -14.72
N LEU A 19 40.40 -30.63 -13.96
CA LEU A 19 39.87 -29.64 -13.05
C LEU A 19 39.29 -28.45 -13.84
N CYS A 20 37.99 -28.46 -14.13
CA CYS A 20 37.32 -27.23 -14.60
C CYS A 20 37.23 -26.25 -13.43
N LEU A 21 38.17 -25.30 -13.40
CA LEU A 21 38.04 -24.11 -12.56
C LEU A 21 36.88 -23.24 -13.09
N ALA A 22 35.71 -23.39 -12.52
CA ALA A 22 34.60 -22.47 -12.70
C ALA A 22 34.98 -21.19 -11.95
N ALA A 23 35.38 -20.15 -12.69
CA ALA A 23 35.53 -18.81 -12.12
C ALA A 23 34.18 -18.35 -11.53
N PRO A 24 34.16 -17.81 -10.29
CA PRO A 24 32.94 -17.23 -9.75
C PRO A 24 32.58 -16.02 -10.62
N ARG A 25 31.41 -16.09 -11.28
CA ARG A 25 30.81 -14.89 -11.86
C ARG A 25 30.48 -13.96 -10.71
N LEU A 26 31.29 -12.91 -10.55
CA LEU A 26 30.91 -11.73 -9.77
C LEU A 26 29.63 -11.17 -10.45
N PHE A 27 28.48 -11.43 -9.87
CA PHE A 27 27.32 -10.59 -10.11
C PHE A 27 27.68 -9.22 -9.55
N ALA A 28 27.96 -8.28 -10.44
CA ALA A 28 28.04 -6.89 -10.07
C ALA A 28 26.67 -6.53 -9.48
N GLN A 29 26.61 -6.40 -8.16
CA GLN A 29 25.48 -5.75 -7.49
C GLN A 29 25.45 -4.33 -8.03
N THR A 30 24.52 -4.06 -8.95
CA THR A 30 24.14 -2.69 -9.25
C THR A 30 23.67 -2.10 -7.94
N ALA A 31 24.39 -1.11 -7.42
CA ALA A 31 23.94 -0.32 -6.29
C ALA A 31 22.48 0.10 -6.57
N PRO A 32 21.59 0.09 -5.56
CA PRO A 32 20.23 0.57 -5.75
C PRO A 32 20.32 1.98 -6.33
N ALA A 33 19.61 2.20 -7.44
CA ALA A 33 19.55 3.50 -8.08
C ALA A 33 19.25 4.54 -6.99
N LYS A 34 20.05 5.61 -6.94
CA LYS A 34 19.81 6.76 -6.09
C LYS A 34 18.34 7.14 -6.29
N PRO A 35 17.53 7.35 -5.23
CA PRO A 35 16.16 7.81 -5.43
C PRO A 35 16.26 9.06 -6.31
N ALA A 36 15.74 8.98 -7.51
CA ALA A 36 15.61 10.13 -8.40
C ALA A 36 14.88 11.20 -7.60
N ALA A 37 15.29 12.44 -7.75
CA ALA A 37 14.72 13.54 -7.02
C ALA A 37 13.22 13.57 -7.31
N MET A 38 12.40 13.09 -6.36
CA MET A 38 10.92 13.10 -6.46
C MET A 38 10.33 14.48 -6.75
N HIS A 39 11.13 15.53 -6.65
CA HIS A 39 10.72 16.91 -6.91
C HIS A 39 10.67 17.33 -8.40
N GLU A 40 11.43 16.72 -9.30
CA GLU A 40 11.41 17.12 -10.72
C GLU A 40 10.26 16.46 -11.49
N GLU A 41 9.90 15.21 -11.21
CA GLU A 41 8.78 14.52 -11.86
C GLU A 41 7.40 15.12 -11.49
N ASN A 42 7.30 15.81 -10.35
CA ASN A 42 6.04 16.39 -9.86
C ASN A 42 5.68 17.73 -10.54
N GLN A 43 6.61 18.36 -11.25
CA GLN A 43 6.41 19.74 -11.78
C GLN A 43 5.65 19.82 -13.09
N HIS A 44 5.35 18.69 -13.75
CA HIS A 44 4.74 18.65 -15.07
C HIS A 44 3.46 17.80 -15.13
N MET A 45 2.75 17.70 -14.01
CA MET A 45 1.52 16.93 -13.96
C MET A 45 0.35 17.75 -13.44
N ARG A 46 -0.80 17.63 -14.10
CA ARG A 46 -2.09 18.10 -13.60
C ARG A 46 -2.77 16.98 -12.84
N SER A 47 -3.19 17.27 -11.64
CA SER A 47 -4.06 16.39 -10.88
C SER A 47 -5.51 16.84 -10.92
N ARG A 48 -6.43 15.88 -11.06
CA ARG A 48 -7.87 16.10 -10.91
C ARG A 48 -8.38 15.19 -9.80
N LEU A 49 -8.90 15.79 -8.73
CA LEU A 49 -9.54 15.08 -7.63
C LEU A 49 -11.03 14.93 -7.96
N PHE A 50 -11.49 13.70 -7.97
CA PHE A 50 -12.86 13.34 -8.30
C PHE A 50 -13.54 12.59 -7.15
N VAL A 51 -14.86 12.64 -7.14
CA VAL A 51 -15.73 11.73 -6.41
C VAL A 51 -16.57 10.95 -7.42
N TYR A 52 -16.51 9.62 -7.33
CA TYR A 52 -17.39 8.72 -8.08
C TYR A 52 -18.62 8.41 -7.25
N ASP A 53 -19.81 8.45 -7.86
CA ASP A 53 -21.09 8.12 -7.23
C ASP A 53 -21.69 6.85 -7.88
N LEU A 54 -21.84 5.79 -7.09
CA LEU A 54 -22.38 4.51 -7.53
C LEU A 54 -23.89 4.56 -7.83
N ARG A 55 -24.61 5.55 -7.30
CA ARG A 55 -26.07 5.65 -7.48
C ARG A 55 -26.48 5.91 -8.92
N ASP A 56 -25.68 6.68 -9.62
CA ASP A 56 -25.93 7.08 -11.01
C ASP A 56 -24.71 6.82 -11.93
N ASN A 57 -23.63 6.26 -11.39
CA ASN A 57 -22.36 6.04 -12.05
C ASN A 57 -21.73 7.35 -12.61
N SER A 58 -21.90 8.44 -11.89
CA SER A 58 -21.38 9.75 -12.26
C SER A 58 -20.03 10.02 -11.59
N THR A 59 -19.31 10.99 -12.16
CA THR A 59 -18.02 11.47 -11.66
C THR A 59 -18.11 12.98 -11.46
N HIS A 60 -17.80 13.45 -10.27
CA HIS A 60 -17.84 14.87 -9.89
C HIS A 60 -16.42 15.38 -9.66
N LEU A 61 -16.04 16.45 -10.38
CA LEU A 61 -14.75 17.11 -10.17
C LEU A 61 -14.82 17.96 -8.89
N VAL A 62 -13.97 17.66 -7.92
CA VAL A 62 -13.87 18.40 -6.65
C VAL A 62 -12.82 19.50 -6.74
N PHE A 63 -11.66 19.20 -7.35
CA PHE A 63 -10.51 20.09 -7.41
C PHE A 63 -9.58 19.74 -8.56
N THR A 64 -8.87 20.73 -9.09
CA THR A 64 -7.82 20.54 -10.10
C THR A 64 -6.65 21.49 -9.84
N ALA A 65 -5.42 21.03 -10.09
CA ALA A 65 -4.21 21.82 -10.00
C ALA A 65 -3.10 21.28 -10.91
N ASP A 66 -2.21 22.15 -11.35
CA ASP A 66 -1.03 21.81 -12.16
C ASP A 66 0.15 21.40 -11.26
N THR A 67 -0.15 20.58 -10.26
CA THR A 67 0.77 19.96 -9.31
C THR A 67 0.23 18.59 -8.94
N VAL A 68 1.11 17.70 -8.39
CA VAL A 68 0.70 16.39 -7.94
C VAL A 68 -0.06 16.47 -6.62
N TRP A 69 -1.26 15.91 -6.61
CA TRP A 69 -2.09 15.66 -5.42
C TRP A 69 -2.38 14.17 -5.32
N GLU A 70 -2.43 13.62 -4.11
CA GLU A 70 -2.45 12.18 -3.91
C GLU A 70 -3.39 11.74 -2.79
N ALA A 71 -3.90 10.50 -2.96
CA ALA A 71 -4.55 9.69 -1.94
C ALA A 71 -5.65 10.43 -1.18
N PRO A 72 -6.75 10.81 -1.85
CA PRO A 72 -7.88 11.44 -1.18
C PRO A 72 -8.51 10.47 -0.18
N ASN A 73 -8.95 11.00 0.95
CA ASN A 73 -9.50 10.23 2.05
C ASN A 73 -10.65 11.02 2.70
N TRP A 74 -11.82 10.38 2.89
CA TRP A 74 -12.98 11.03 3.47
C TRP A 74 -12.88 11.20 4.98
N SER A 75 -13.42 12.32 5.49
CA SER A 75 -13.76 12.44 6.91
C SER A 75 -14.93 11.51 7.27
N PRO A 76 -14.97 10.96 8.50
CA PRO A 76 -16.07 10.06 8.91
C PRO A 76 -17.46 10.69 8.89
N ASP A 77 -17.55 12.03 8.99
CA ASP A 77 -18.80 12.77 8.90
C ASP A 77 -19.18 13.17 7.46
N GLY A 78 -18.31 12.89 6.50
CA GLY A 78 -18.53 13.20 5.09
C GLY A 78 -18.44 14.68 4.72
N SER A 79 -17.99 15.56 5.63
CA SER A 79 -17.98 17.00 5.40
C SER A 79 -16.74 17.51 4.65
N TYR A 80 -15.65 16.71 4.60
CA TYR A 80 -14.43 17.07 3.91
C TYR A 80 -13.64 15.85 3.41
N LEU A 81 -12.72 16.12 2.51
CA LEU A 81 -11.64 15.20 2.15
C LEU A 81 -10.31 15.68 2.73
N ILE A 82 -9.36 14.77 2.90
CA ILE A 82 -7.95 15.11 3.04
C ILE A 82 -7.17 14.54 1.86
N ALA A 83 -6.16 15.25 1.39
CA ALA A 83 -5.22 14.78 0.38
C ALA A 83 -3.84 15.37 0.66
N ASN A 84 -2.80 14.85 0.02
CA ASN A 84 -1.47 15.41 0.18
C ASN A 84 -0.92 15.95 -1.14
N SER A 85 -0.05 16.93 -1.03
CA SER A 85 0.75 17.48 -2.12
C SER A 85 2.06 18.04 -1.56
N ASP A 86 3.15 17.84 -2.27
CA ASP A 86 4.48 18.37 -1.93
C ASP A 86 4.86 18.17 -0.44
N GLY A 87 4.67 16.95 0.05
CA GLY A 87 5.01 16.58 1.43
C GLY A 87 4.13 17.19 2.51
N LYS A 88 2.99 17.77 2.15
CA LYS A 88 2.03 18.39 3.08
C LYS A 88 0.67 17.72 2.98
N ILE A 89 -0.10 17.77 4.07
CA ILE A 89 -1.48 17.27 4.12
C ILE A 89 -2.44 18.47 4.17
N TYR A 90 -3.50 18.37 3.37
CA TYR A 90 -4.52 19.40 3.23
C TYR A 90 -5.90 18.84 3.48
N LYS A 91 -6.76 19.66 4.08
CA LYS A 91 -8.20 19.45 4.21
C LYS A 91 -8.92 20.15 3.07
N PHE A 92 -9.92 19.51 2.50
CA PHE A 92 -10.80 19.99 1.42
C PHE A 92 -12.24 20.05 1.94
N PRO A 93 -12.68 21.11 2.62
CA PRO A 93 -14.07 21.26 3.04
C PRO A 93 -14.98 21.31 1.82
N LEU A 94 -15.93 20.37 1.71
CA LEU A 94 -16.82 20.29 0.57
C LEU A 94 -17.87 21.39 0.61
N LYS A 95 -18.01 22.12 -0.51
CA LYS A 95 -19.07 23.10 -0.72
C LYS A 95 -20.36 22.41 -1.17
N ALA A 96 -21.46 23.15 -1.18
CA ALA A 96 -22.76 22.62 -1.62
C ALA A 96 -22.80 22.14 -3.07
N ASP A 97 -21.94 22.69 -3.94
CA ASP A 97 -21.76 22.28 -5.33
C ASP A 97 -20.80 21.11 -5.52
N GLY A 98 -20.27 20.55 -4.42
CA GLY A 98 -19.31 19.43 -4.41
C GLY A 98 -17.86 19.84 -4.67
N THR A 99 -17.56 21.13 -4.93
CA THR A 99 -16.19 21.61 -5.06
C THR A 99 -15.54 21.86 -3.69
N ALA A 100 -14.22 21.98 -3.66
CA ALA A 100 -13.49 22.32 -2.44
C ALA A 100 -12.20 23.08 -2.76
N GLU A 101 -11.70 23.81 -1.76
CA GLU A 101 -10.39 24.47 -1.81
C GLU A 101 -9.49 23.89 -0.70
N PRO A 102 -8.20 23.63 -0.99
CA PRO A 102 -7.29 23.03 -0.03
C PRO A 102 -6.93 23.99 1.11
N GLN A 103 -6.99 23.49 2.33
CA GLN A 103 -6.55 24.16 3.55
C GLN A 103 -5.46 23.31 4.21
N LYS A 104 -4.23 23.83 4.31
CA LYS A 104 -3.11 23.11 4.90
C LYS A 104 -3.39 22.78 6.37
N LEU A 105 -3.12 21.54 6.79
CA LEU A 105 -3.17 21.14 8.19
C LEU A 105 -1.98 21.72 8.98
N ALA A 106 -2.10 21.78 10.30
CA ALA A 106 -1.10 22.38 11.21
C ALA A 106 0.17 21.53 11.41
N ILE A 107 0.48 20.63 10.46
CA ILE A 107 1.70 19.83 10.49
C ILE A 107 2.89 20.73 10.10
N PRO A 108 3.97 20.79 10.91
CA PRO A 108 5.16 21.58 10.60
C PRO A 108 5.84 21.16 9.30
N ASP A 109 6.47 22.10 8.61
CA ASP A 109 7.15 21.88 7.31
C ASP A 109 8.36 20.95 7.39
N SER A 110 8.87 20.68 8.59
CA SER A 110 9.92 19.69 8.81
C SER A 110 9.50 18.24 8.54
N TYR A 111 8.19 17.95 8.52
CA TYR A 111 7.66 16.67 8.15
C TYR A 111 7.46 16.61 6.64
N SER A 112 8.06 15.61 6.00
CA SER A 112 7.79 15.28 4.60
C SER A 112 6.76 14.15 4.56
N CYS A 113 5.47 14.53 4.57
CA CYS A 113 4.36 13.58 4.56
C CYS A 113 4.24 12.93 3.17
N ASN A 114 3.99 11.64 3.16
CA ASN A 114 3.65 10.90 1.94
C ASN A 114 2.13 10.71 1.80
N ASN A 115 1.72 9.81 0.91
CA ASN A 115 0.30 9.54 0.60
C ASN A 115 -0.42 8.65 1.63
N ASP A 116 0.30 8.09 2.63
CA ASP A 116 -0.25 7.17 3.62
C ASP A 116 -0.79 7.92 4.83
N LYS A 117 -2.07 8.21 4.81
CA LYS A 117 -2.74 8.97 5.88
C LYS A 117 -4.22 8.67 5.93
N ALA A 118 -4.82 8.72 7.11
CA ALA A 118 -6.27 8.69 7.28
C ALA A 118 -6.72 9.33 8.61
N ILE A 119 -7.92 9.90 8.59
CA ILE A 119 -8.64 10.31 9.80
C ILE A 119 -9.16 9.05 10.51
N SER A 120 -9.08 9.00 11.83
CA SER A 120 -9.65 7.92 12.63
C SER A 120 -11.18 7.82 12.45
N PRO A 121 -11.79 6.64 12.55
CA PRO A 121 -13.25 6.47 12.42
C PRO A 121 -14.07 7.34 13.38
N ASP A 122 -13.53 7.71 14.55
CA ASP A 122 -14.18 8.62 15.49
C ASP A 122 -13.98 10.13 15.17
N GLY A 123 -13.26 10.43 14.08
CA GLY A 123 -13.01 11.79 13.58
C GLY A 123 -12.01 12.63 14.37
N LYS A 124 -11.36 12.07 15.41
CA LYS A 124 -10.56 12.87 16.35
C LYS A 124 -9.08 12.92 16.04
N LYS A 125 -8.55 11.91 15.36
CA LYS A 125 -7.12 11.74 15.11
C LYS A 125 -6.82 11.61 13.62
N LEU A 126 -5.62 12.02 13.27
CA LEU A 126 -4.98 11.78 11.97
C LEU A 126 -3.77 10.86 12.20
N ALA A 127 -3.75 9.70 11.58
CA ALA A 127 -2.54 8.91 11.44
C ALA A 127 -1.91 9.18 10.07
N PHE A 128 -0.60 9.28 10.01
CA PHE A 128 0.12 9.58 8.77
C PHE A 128 1.55 9.08 8.80
N SER A 129 2.12 8.87 7.64
CA SER A 129 3.53 8.57 7.45
C SER A 129 4.29 9.80 6.96
N ALA A 130 5.48 9.98 7.49
CA ALA A 130 6.33 11.09 7.08
C ALA A 130 7.82 10.77 7.29
N GLY A 131 8.66 11.35 6.42
CA GLY A 131 10.07 11.48 6.69
C GLY A 131 10.34 12.66 7.64
N LEU A 132 11.17 12.44 8.65
CA LEU A 132 11.63 13.48 9.58
C LEU A 132 13.14 13.34 9.81
N LYS A 133 13.93 14.32 9.35
CA LYS A 133 15.40 14.28 9.52
C LYS A 133 15.77 14.22 11.02
N PRO A 134 16.83 13.47 11.40
CA PRO A 134 17.83 12.84 10.52
C PRO A 134 17.49 11.41 10.03
N VAL A 135 16.29 10.86 10.38
CA VAL A 135 15.91 9.51 9.99
C VAL A 135 15.70 9.45 8.47
N ARG A 136 16.24 8.38 7.86
CA ARG A 136 15.96 8.08 6.46
C ARG A 136 14.71 7.22 6.34
N GLY A 137 13.84 7.54 5.36
CA GLY A 137 12.59 6.84 5.11
C GLY A 137 11.46 7.37 5.98
N SER A 138 10.31 6.70 5.90
CA SER A 138 9.10 7.11 6.59
C SER A 138 8.95 6.43 7.94
N GLN A 139 8.37 7.16 8.88
CA GLN A 139 7.94 6.74 10.20
C GLN A 139 6.44 7.00 10.34
N VAL A 140 5.77 6.34 11.28
CA VAL A 140 4.33 6.53 11.52
C VAL A 140 4.11 7.49 12.69
N PHE A 141 3.24 8.47 12.45
CA PHE A 141 2.87 9.51 13.41
C PHE A 141 1.35 9.53 13.63
N LEU A 142 0.96 10.04 14.78
CA LEU A 142 -0.41 10.31 15.18
C LEU A 142 -0.53 11.78 15.58
N ALA A 143 -1.57 12.48 15.10
CA ALA A 143 -1.88 13.85 15.46
C ALA A 143 -3.36 13.99 15.81
N ASP A 144 -3.78 15.15 16.28
CA ASP A 144 -5.18 15.54 16.24
C ASP A 144 -5.63 15.72 14.78
N ALA A 145 -6.91 15.63 14.49
CA ALA A 145 -7.44 15.68 13.12
C ALA A 145 -7.10 16.97 12.35
N ASP A 146 -6.75 18.04 13.06
CA ASP A 146 -6.29 19.31 12.50
C ASP A 146 -4.76 19.38 12.26
N GLY A 147 -4.03 18.34 12.63
CA GLY A 147 -2.57 18.23 12.47
C GLY A 147 -1.76 18.70 13.68
N ASN A 148 -2.40 19.13 14.78
CA ASN A 148 -1.72 19.49 16.02
C ASN A 148 -1.37 18.26 16.87
N ASN A 149 -0.57 18.46 17.94
CA ASN A 149 -0.24 17.45 18.96
C ASN A 149 0.35 16.16 18.39
N ILE A 150 1.35 16.29 17.50
CA ILE A 150 1.98 15.16 16.80
C ILE A 150 2.76 14.29 17.78
N LYS A 151 2.53 12.98 17.69
CA LYS A 151 3.23 11.93 18.45
C LYS A 151 3.84 10.92 17.49
N LEU A 152 5.11 10.56 17.69
CA LEU A 152 5.75 9.45 17.01
C LEU A 152 5.18 8.13 17.54
N MET A 153 4.65 7.30 16.64
CA MET A 153 4.06 6.00 16.99
C MET A 153 5.00 4.85 16.68
N VAL A 154 5.61 4.86 15.48
CA VAL A 154 6.55 3.83 15.03
C VAL A 154 7.85 4.53 14.64
N ALA A 155 8.88 4.31 15.44
CA ALA A 155 10.19 4.97 15.26
C ALA A 155 11.08 4.25 14.23
N GLU A 156 10.92 2.95 14.08
CA GLU A 156 11.70 2.17 13.12
C GLU A 156 11.22 2.45 11.68
N SER A 157 12.17 2.62 10.76
CA SER A 157 11.96 3.00 9.38
C SER A 157 12.59 1.95 8.44
N PRO A 158 11.94 1.62 7.28
CA PRO A 158 10.72 2.22 6.77
C PRO A 158 9.46 1.67 7.43
N SER A 159 8.47 2.54 7.65
CA SER A 159 7.15 2.19 8.11
C SER A 159 6.12 3.12 7.48
N PHE A 160 5.02 2.56 6.93
CA PHE A 160 4.00 3.29 6.20
C PHE A 160 2.62 2.94 6.74
N PHE A 161 1.90 3.94 7.22
CA PHE A 161 0.54 3.78 7.73
C PHE A 161 -0.44 3.53 6.58
N HIS A 162 -1.44 2.64 6.79
CA HIS A 162 -2.51 2.43 5.81
C HIS A 162 -3.91 2.43 6.41
N GLY A 163 -4.13 1.83 7.56
CA GLY A 163 -5.48 1.61 8.05
C GLY A 163 -5.69 1.81 9.55
N TRP A 164 -6.91 2.20 9.90
CA TRP A 164 -7.43 2.25 11.26
C TRP A 164 -8.30 1.05 11.55
N SER A 165 -8.22 0.49 12.77
CA SER A 165 -9.29 -0.37 13.24
C SER A 165 -10.59 0.43 13.40
N PRO A 166 -11.78 -0.18 13.19
CA PRO A 166 -13.05 0.54 13.21
C PRO A 166 -13.40 1.16 14.58
N ASP A 167 -12.80 0.69 15.66
CA ASP A 167 -12.91 1.24 17.01
C ASP A 167 -11.92 2.39 17.31
N SER A 168 -11.14 2.82 16.32
CA SER A 168 -10.12 3.87 16.41
C SER A 168 -8.98 3.58 17.40
N LYS A 169 -8.76 2.32 17.80
CA LYS A 169 -7.78 1.97 18.84
C LYS A 169 -6.49 1.36 18.30
N THR A 170 -6.44 1.00 17.02
CA THR A 170 -5.27 0.32 16.43
C THR A 170 -4.94 0.91 15.07
N LEU A 171 -3.66 1.06 14.79
CA LEU A 171 -3.11 1.43 13.48
C LEU A 171 -2.58 0.17 12.81
N ALA A 172 -2.91 -0.05 11.54
CA ALA A 172 -2.24 -1.00 10.68
C ALA A 172 -1.28 -0.26 9.75
N PHE A 173 -0.12 -0.84 9.55
CA PHE A 173 0.95 -0.26 8.75
C PHE A 173 1.79 -1.36 8.10
N VAL A 174 2.56 -1.00 7.09
CA VAL A 174 3.54 -1.88 6.46
C VAL A 174 4.93 -1.48 6.87
N ALA A 175 5.81 -2.45 7.02
CA ALA A 175 7.19 -2.20 7.42
C ALA A 175 8.14 -3.30 6.97
N ILE A 176 9.42 -2.93 6.81
CA ILE A 176 10.53 -3.88 6.69
C ILE A 176 11.22 -3.96 8.06
N ARG A 177 11.42 -5.17 8.56
CA ARG A 177 12.10 -5.42 9.84
C ARG A 177 13.18 -6.49 9.68
N ASN A 178 14.10 -6.54 10.64
CA ASN A 178 15.11 -7.60 10.76
C ASN A 178 16.01 -7.80 9.52
N GLY A 179 16.17 -6.77 8.67
CA GLY A 179 16.96 -6.86 7.44
C GLY A 179 16.29 -7.67 6.32
N GLU A 180 15.01 -7.93 6.42
CA GLU A 180 14.19 -8.51 5.35
C GLU A 180 14.12 -7.56 4.16
N ARG A 181 13.64 -8.04 3.00
CA ARG A 181 13.61 -7.25 1.75
C ARG A 181 12.21 -6.86 1.31
N GLN A 182 11.19 -7.57 1.83
CA GLN A 182 9.78 -7.35 1.54
C GLN A 182 9.10 -6.63 2.71
N TYR A 183 7.98 -5.99 2.40
CA TYR A 183 7.09 -5.42 3.39
C TYR A 183 6.17 -6.50 3.96
N ASP A 184 5.90 -6.38 5.25
CA ASP A 184 4.90 -7.15 5.97
C ASP A 184 3.92 -6.22 6.68
N ILE A 185 2.78 -6.78 7.05
CA ILE A 185 1.76 -6.07 7.79
C ILE A 185 2.05 -6.13 9.29
N TYR A 186 1.96 -4.96 9.90
CA TYR A 186 2.10 -4.74 11.34
C TYR A 186 0.91 -3.98 11.88
N ARG A 187 0.70 -4.06 13.19
CA ARG A 187 -0.23 -3.20 13.93
C ARG A 187 0.40 -2.65 15.20
N ILE A 188 -0.11 -1.51 15.67
CA ILE A 188 0.26 -0.89 16.94
C ILE A 188 -0.96 -0.24 17.60
N PRO A 189 -1.14 -0.32 18.93
CA PRO A 189 -2.21 0.42 19.60
C PRO A 189 -2.07 1.93 19.40
N ALA A 190 -3.15 2.64 19.13
CA ALA A 190 -3.16 4.11 18.99
C ALA A 190 -2.75 4.84 20.29
N ALA A 191 -2.92 4.19 21.45
CA ALA A 191 -2.38 4.65 22.72
C ALA A 191 -0.85 4.59 22.80
N GLY A 192 -0.20 3.85 21.91
CA GLY A 192 1.22 3.49 21.94
C GLY A 192 1.43 2.10 22.55
N GLY A 193 2.65 1.60 22.44
CA GLY A 193 3.02 0.28 22.91
C GLY A 193 3.92 -0.45 21.93
N THR A 194 3.92 -1.77 21.98
CA THR A 194 4.75 -2.61 21.11
C THR A 194 4.01 -2.90 19.80
N GLU A 195 4.69 -2.78 18.70
CA GLU A 195 4.20 -3.23 17.40
C GLU A 195 4.08 -4.76 17.36
N GLN A 196 3.13 -5.24 16.59
CA GLN A 196 2.92 -6.67 16.37
C GLN A 196 2.92 -6.94 14.86
N ARG A 197 3.77 -7.86 14.40
CA ARG A 197 3.77 -8.39 13.04
C ARG A 197 2.56 -9.31 12.84
N LEU A 198 1.86 -9.17 11.72
CA LEU A 198 0.64 -9.91 11.39
C LEU A 198 0.81 -10.89 10.23
N THR A 199 1.73 -10.60 9.29
CA THR A 199 2.11 -11.50 8.19
C THR A 199 3.59 -11.87 8.26
N MET A 200 3.96 -13.06 7.75
CA MET A 200 5.29 -13.65 7.96
C MET A 200 5.77 -14.48 6.76
N ASN A 201 5.09 -14.44 5.61
CA ASN A 201 5.55 -15.17 4.43
C ASN A 201 6.64 -14.35 3.67
N PRO A 202 7.41 -14.97 2.75
CA PRO A 202 8.49 -14.28 2.05
C PRO A 202 8.02 -13.42 0.86
N HIS A 203 6.75 -13.05 0.81
CA HIS A 203 6.13 -12.27 -0.24
C HIS A 203 5.90 -10.82 0.20
N HIS A 204 5.65 -9.95 -0.77
CA HIS A 204 5.29 -8.56 -0.54
C HIS A 204 3.84 -8.47 -0.09
N ASP A 205 3.59 -7.83 1.04
CA ASP A 205 2.26 -7.52 1.55
C ASP A 205 2.13 -6.01 1.76
N ASP A 206 1.07 -5.39 1.24
CA ASP A 206 0.88 -3.93 1.30
C ASP A 206 -0.61 -3.56 1.45
N GLY A 207 -0.87 -2.28 1.75
CA GLY A 207 -2.19 -1.67 1.77
C GLY A 207 -3.18 -2.22 2.78
N PRO A 208 -2.81 -2.47 4.07
CA PRO A 208 -3.73 -3.04 5.04
C PRO A 208 -4.93 -2.12 5.32
N ASP A 209 -6.14 -2.66 5.12
CA ASP A 209 -7.41 -2.01 5.41
C ASP A 209 -8.32 -2.92 6.24
N TYR A 210 -8.82 -2.41 7.37
CA TYR A 210 -9.71 -3.19 8.25
C TYR A 210 -11.13 -3.28 7.65
N SER A 211 -11.75 -4.47 7.77
CA SER A 211 -13.19 -4.56 7.57
C SER A 211 -13.95 -3.74 8.62
N PRO A 212 -15.14 -3.18 8.29
CA PRO A 212 -15.91 -2.36 9.22
C PRO A 212 -16.35 -3.08 10.49
N ASP A 213 -16.48 -4.41 10.46
CA ASP A 213 -16.77 -5.24 11.64
C ASP A 213 -15.51 -5.61 12.46
N GLY A 214 -14.32 -5.21 11.98
CA GLY A 214 -13.03 -5.44 12.64
C GLY A 214 -12.53 -6.87 12.61
N LYS A 215 -13.16 -7.79 11.85
CA LYS A 215 -12.76 -9.20 11.83
C LYS A 215 -11.62 -9.50 10.86
N TRP A 216 -11.50 -8.72 9.78
CA TRP A 216 -10.57 -8.96 8.69
C TRP A 216 -9.66 -7.76 8.46
N ILE A 217 -8.46 -8.02 7.93
CA ILE A 217 -7.60 -7.05 7.29
C ILE A 217 -7.45 -7.47 5.83
N TYR A 218 -7.78 -6.55 4.91
CA TYR A 218 -7.58 -6.71 3.48
C TYR A 218 -6.24 -6.12 3.10
N ILE A 219 -5.55 -6.76 2.14
CA ILE A 219 -4.23 -6.38 1.66
C ILE A 219 -4.11 -6.68 0.17
N ASN A 220 -3.13 -6.11 -0.49
CA ASN A 220 -2.59 -6.73 -1.70
C ASN A 220 -1.33 -7.54 -1.36
N SER A 221 -1.09 -8.58 -2.16
CA SER A 221 0.07 -9.44 -2.00
C SER A 221 0.43 -10.15 -3.29
N ASP A 222 1.73 -10.33 -3.54
CA ASP A 222 2.27 -11.04 -4.71
C ASP A 222 2.42 -12.55 -4.47
N ARG A 223 1.92 -13.09 -3.36
CA ARG A 223 2.06 -14.52 -2.98
C ARG A 223 1.46 -15.52 -3.97
N SER A 224 0.62 -15.08 -4.88
CA SER A 224 0.08 -15.89 -5.98
C SER A 224 0.92 -15.82 -7.27
N GLY A 225 2.06 -15.13 -7.25
CA GLY A 225 2.94 -14.88 -8.39
C GLY A 225 2.68 -13.55 -9.11
N LYS A 226 1.69 -12.77 -8.65
CA LYS A 226 1.38 -11.39 -9.04
C LYS A 226 0.58 -10.72 -7.93
N GLU A 227 0.45 -9.41 -7.98
CA GLU A 227 -0.37 -8.67 -7.02
C GLU A 227 -1.85 -9.05 -7.17
N ALA A 228 -2.47 -9.39 -6.07
CA ALA A 228 -3.87 -9.76 -5.95
C ALA A 228 -4.42 -9.28 -4.60
N ALA A 229 -5.75 -9.14 -4.50
CA ALA A 229 -6.36 -8.79 -3.22
C ALA A 229 -6.52 -10.04 -2.34
N TRP A 230 -6.04 -9.93 -1.12
CA TRP A 230 -6.09 -10.95 -0.07
C TRP A 230 -6.73 -10.39 1.19
N ARG A 231 -7.09 -11.26 2.12
CA ARG A 231 -7.47 -10.89 3.48
C ARG A 231 -7.02 -11.96 4.48
N PHE A 232 -6.93 -11.57 5.73
CA PHE A 232 -6.67 -12.48 6.85
C PHE A 232 -7.37 -11.97 8.11
N PRO A 233 -7.59 -12.84 9.14
CA PRO A 233 -8.20 -12.43 10.40
C PRO A 233 -7.42 -11.29 11.07
N ALA A 234 -8.10 -10.29 11.62
CA ALA A 234 -7.50 -9.10 12.19
C ALA A 234 -6.55 -9.38 13.38
N ASP A 235 -6.58 -10.58 13.95
CA ASP A 235 -5.64 -11.03 14.98
C ASP A 235 -4.32 -11.58 14.41
N GLY A 236 -4.21 -11.74 13.09
CA GLY A 236 -3.03 -12.15 12.34
C GLY A 236 -3.24 -13.30 11.38
N ALA A 237 -2.40 -13.36 10.37
CA ALA A 237 -2.48 -14.36 9.29
C ALA A 237 -2.08 -15.78 9.73
N GLY A 238 -1.57 -15.94 10.94
CA GLY A 238 -1.12 -17.24 11.49
C GLY A 238 0.28 -17.63 11.01
N ALA A 239 0.72 -18.83 11.40
CA ALA A 239 2.04 -19.33 11.00
C ALA A 239 2.13 -19.46 9.47
N ASN A 240 3.18 -18.85 8.86
CA ASN A 240 3.37 -18.80 7.40
C ASN A 240 2.12 -18.30 6.65
N ASP A 241 1.36 -17.44 7.28
CA ASP A 241 0.11 -16.84 6.77
C ASP A 241 -0.95 -17.85 6.33
N ALA A 242 -1.02 -18.99 7.01
CA ALA A 242 -1.94 -20.09 6.66
C ALA A 242 -3.42 -19.71 6.72
N LYS A 243 -3.77 -18.57 7.35
CA LYS A 243 -5.16 -18.07 7.41
C LYS A 243 -5.45 -17.00 6.36
N ALA A 244 -4.45 -16.63 5.53
CA ALA A 244 -4.68 -15.68 4.46
C ALA A 244 -5.45 -16.35 3.32
N GLU A 245 -6.43 -15.64 2.77
CA GLU A 245 -7.23 -16.11 1.64
C GLU A 245 -7.32 -15.04 0.55
N MET A 246 -7.20 -15.47 -0.70
CA MET A 246 -7.33 -14.59 -1.85
C MET A 246 -8.80 -14.26 -2.08
N VAL A 247 -9.11 -12.98 -2.22
CA VAL A 247 -10.49 -12.49 -2.39
C VAL A 247 -10.78 -11.97 -3.80
N VAL A 248 -9.79 -11.41 -4.47
CA VAL A 248 -9.85 -11.00 -5.88
C VAL A 248 -8.55 -11.34 -6.56
N SER A 249 -8.63 -11.84 -7.78
CA SER A 249 -7.50 -11.95 -8.71
C SER A 249 -8.05 -12.03 -10.13
N ASP A 250 -7.65 -11.12 -10.98
CA ASP A 250 -7.96 -11.16 -12.42
C ASP A 250 -6.68 -11.30 -13.27
N SER A 251 -6.64 -10.79 -14.50
CA SER A 251 -5.44 -10.84 -15.34
C SER A 251 -4.43 -9.74 -15.02
N ASP A 252 -4.85 -8.70 -14.31
CA ASP A 252 -4.08 -7.50 -14.01
C ASP A 252 -3.41 -7.58 -12.63
N GLU A 253 -2.63 -6.58 -12.25
CA GLU A 253 -2.04 -6.45 -10.92
C GLU A 253 -3.03 -5.68 -10.02
N ASP A 254 -3.59 -6.33 -8.98
CA ASP A 254 -4.62 -5.78 -8.11
C ASP A 254 -4.02 -5.19 -6.84
N TRP A 255 -4.22 -3.87 -6.61
CA TRP A 255 -3.62 -3.11 -5.52
C TRP A 255 -4.66 -2.39 -4.68
N PHE A 256 -4.34 -2.21 -3.38
CA PHE A 256 -5.09 -1.37 -2.43
C PHE A 256 -6.59 -1.70 -2.35
N PRO A 257 -6.95 -2.91 -1.91
CA PRO A 257 -8.35 -3.30 -1.73
C PRO A 257 -8.97 -2.58 -0.52
N HIS A 258 -9.96 -1.73 -0.77
CA HIS A 258 -10.63 -0.92 0.24
C HIS A 258 -12.10 -1.29 0.40
N ILE A 259 -12.49 -1.64 1.62
CA ILE A 259 -13.86 -2.02 1.98
C ILE A 259 -14.71 -0.78 2.21
N SER A 260 -15.95 -0.80 1.67
CA SER A 260 -16.94 0.23 1.97
C SER A 260 -17.38 0.18 3.45
N PRO A 261 -17.79 1.31 4.06
CA PRO A 261 -18.21 1.36 5.45
C PRO A 261 -19.36 0.40 5.82
N ASP A 262 -20.24 0.06 4.86
CA ASP A 262 -21.32 -0.93 5.06
C ASP A 262 -20.84 -2.39 4.94
N GLY A 263 -19.57 -2.62 4.60
CA GLY A 263 -18.98 -3.95 4.44
C GLY A 263 -19.44 -4.73 3.21
N LYS A 264 -20.13 -4.09 2.25
CA LYS A 264 -20.77 -4.77 1.14
C LYS A 264 -20.05 -4.61 -0.20
N LYS A 265 -19.02 -3.79 -0.26
CA LYS A 265 -18.31 -3.48 -1.50
C LYS A 265 -16.82 -3.39 -1.25
N LEU A 266 -16.06 -3.79 -2.25
CA LEU A 266 -14.61 -3.67 -2.30
C LEU A 266 -14.26 -2.87 -3.55
N VAL A 267 -13.60 -1.72 -3.40
CA VAL A 267 -12.97 -1.00 -4.50
C VAL A 267 -11.46 -1.20 -4.46
N TYR A 268 -10.84 -1.33 -5.61
CA TYR A 268 -9.39 -1.50 -5.73
C TYR A 268 -8.89 -0.92 -7.05
N ILE A 269 -7.58 -0.73 -7.15
CA ILE A 269 -6.92 -0.27 -8.38
C ILE A 269 -6.30 -1.48 -9.08
N THR A 270 -6.43 -1.55 -10.41
CA THR A 270 -5.68 -2.50 -11.21
C THR A 270 -4.70 -1.78 -12.12
N TYR A 271 -3.53 -2.37 -12.27
CA TYR A 271 -2.50 -1.98 -13.21
C TYR A 271 -2.37 -3.04 -14.31
N PRO A 272 -1.92 -2.69 -15.50
CA PRO A 272 -1.67 -3.69 -16.55
C PRO A 272 -0.77 -4.80 -16.05
N ALA A 273 -1.07 -6.04 -16.47
CA ALA A 273 -0.30 -7.23 -16.11
C ALA A 273 1.20 -7.02 -16.33
N GLY A 274 2.01 -7.42 -15.36
CA GLY A 274 3.46 -7.26 -15.38
C GLY A 274 3.96 -5.86 -15.03
N THR A 275 3.10 -4.97 -14.52
CA THR A 275 3.54 -3.70 -13.94
C THR A 275 4.33 -3.98 -12.66
N PRO A 276 5.64 -3.67 -12.59
CA PRO A 276 6.49 -4.19 -11.52
C PRO A 276 6.33 -3.48 -10.18
N THR A 277 5.61 -2.36 -10.14
CA THR A 277 5.43 -1.52 -8.96
C THR A 277 4.22 -0.60 -9.14
N HIS A 278 3.61 -0.19 -8.04
CA HIS A 278 2.50 0.76 -8.01
C HIS A 278 2.93 2.25 -8.06
N ASN A 279 4.23 2.54 -8.07
CA ASN A 279 4.76 3.91 -7.96
C ASN A 279 4.53 4.84 -9.16
N PRO A 280 4.47 4.38 -10.42
CA PRO A 280 4.23 5.28 -11.55
C PRO A 280 2.90 6.03 -11.43
N ARG A 281 2.84 7.25 -11.98
CA ARG A 281 1.62 8.09 -12.06
C ARG A 281 1.07 8.21 -13.47
N ASP A 282 1.82 7.74 -14.46
CA ASP A 282 1.53 7.83 -15.89
C ASP A 282 1.15 6.47 -16.50
N VAL A 283 0.55 5.60 -15.71
CA VAL A 283 0.10 4.27 -16.12
C VAL A 283 -1.41 4.28 -16.32
N HIS A 284 -1.88 3.52 -17.30
CA HIS A 284 -3.31 3.24 -17.43
C HIS A 284 -3.76 2.34 -16.29
N ILE A 285 -4.60 2.86 -15.42
CA ILE A 285 -5.20 2.12 -14.31
C ILE A 285 -6.70 1.97 -14.50
N GLU A 286 -7.28 0.98 -13.83
CA GLU A 286 -8.73 0.85 -13.69
C GLU A 286 -9.09 0.84 -12.20
N PHE A 287 -10.18 1.51 -11.84
CA PHE A 287 -10.86 1.29 -10.57
C PHE A 287 -11.92 0.23 -10.77
N LYS A 288 -11.81 -0.86 -10.02
CA LYS A 288 -12.75 -1.98 -10.09
C LYS A 288 -13.51 -2.12 -8.79
N LEU A 289 -14.73 -2.63 -8.90
CA LEU A 289 -15.64 -2.89 -7.79
C LEU A 289 -15.97 -4.38 -7.76
N ALA A 290 -15.86 -4.99 -6.59
CA ALA A 290 -16.43 -6.29 -6.27
C ALA A 290 -17.52 -6.14 -5.19
N GLU A 291 -18.63 -6.84 -5.35
CA GLU A 291 -19.66 -6.92 -4.30
C GLU A 291 -19.28 -7.95 -3.24
N ILE A 292 -19.71 -7.72 -2.00
CA ILE A 292 -19.49 -8.62 -0.86
C ILE A 292 -20.84 -9.04 -0.32
N ASP A 293 -21.09 -10.35 -0.30
CA ASP A 293 -22.28 -10.96 0.29
C ASP A 293 -21.89 -12.00 1.34
N HIS A 294 -22.33 -11.82 2.60
CA HIS A 294 -22.01 -12.70 3.72
C HIS A 294 -20.53 -13.09 3.80
N ASP A 295 -19.66 -12.09 3.83
CA ASP A 295 -18.18 -12.22 3.85
C ASP A 295 -17.57 -12.88 2.58
N LYS A 296 -18.36 -13.09 1.52
CA LYS A 296 -17.86 -13.60 0.24
C LYS A 296 -17.75 -12.48 -0.78
N VAL A 297 -16.58 -12.28 -1.30
CA VAL A 297 -16.35 -11.35 -2.40
C VAL A 297 -16.82 -12.00 -3.71
N ALA A 298 -17.60 -11.26 -4.50
CA ALA A 298 -18.10 -11.74 -5.78
C ALA A 298 -16.95 -12.02 -6.75
N LYS A 299 -17.06 -13.10 -7.51
CA LYS A 299 -16.06 -13.47 -8.54
C LYS A 299 -16.08 -12.54 -9.75
N THR A 300 -17.18 -11.82 -9.97
CA THR A 300 -17.31 -10.85 -11.07
C THR A 300 -17.00 -9.46 -10.53
N GLN A 301 -16.14 -8.75 -11.25
CA GLN A 301 -15.75 -7.38 -10.92
C GLN A 301 -16.27 -6.44 -12.01
N LYS A 302 -16.62 -5.22 -11.62
CA LYS A 302 -17.08 -4.17 -12.53
C LYS A 302 -16.02 -3.09 -12.61
N THR A 303 -15.52 -2.77 -13.80
CA THR A 303 -14.73 -1.56 -14.02
C THR A 303 -15.62 -0.33 -13.90
N LEU A 304 -15.26 0.57 -13.01
CA LEU A 304 -15.97 1.83 -12.76
C LEU A 304 -15.35 2.99 -13.54
N VAL A 305 -14.02 3.12 -13.48
CA VAL A 305 -13.27 4.21 -14.09
C VAL A 305 -12.00 3.65 -14.73
N LYS A 306 -11.63 4.20 -15.89
CA LYS A 306 -10.33 4.03 -16.53
C LYS A 306 -9.64 5.38 -16.58
N ALA A 307 -8.40 5.45 -16.15
CA ALA A 307 -7.68 6.71 -16.03
C ALA A 307 -6.17 6.54 -16.17
N MET A 308 -5.48 7.66 -16.38
CA MET A 308 -4.05 7.74 -16.10
C MET A 308 -3.88 7.97 -14.59
N GLY A 309 -3.08 7.14 -13.94
CA GLY A 309 -2.95 7.16 -12.49
C GLY A 309 -1.79 6.34 -11.97
N GLY A 310 -1.84 6.04 -10.71
CA GLY A 310 -0.85 5.26 -9.98
C GLY A 310 -1.20 5.19 -8.50
N GLN A 311 -0.21 4.91 -7.65
CA GLN A 311 -0.38 4.80 -6.20
C GLN A 311 -1.16 5.98 -5.60
N GLY A 312 -0.81 7.21 -5.95
CA GLY A 312 -1.48 8.40 -5.44
C GLY A 312 -2.94 8.54 -5.85
N SER A 313 -3.43 7.73 -6.78
CA SER A 313 -4.83 7.80 -7.21
C SER A 313 -5.80 7.33 -6.12
N MET A 314 -5.45 6.26 -5.36
CA MET A 314 -6.21 5.76 -4.21
C MET A 314 -5.32 4.79 -3.41
N ASN A 315 -4.53 5.30 -2.49
CA ASN A 315 -3.58 4.51 -1.71
C ASN A 315 -4.12 4.09 -0.32
N VAL A 316 -5.08 4.83 0.18
CA VAL A 316 -5.76 4.59 1.47
C VAL A 316 -7.26 4.57 1.24
N ASN A 317 -8.01 4.02 2.19
CA ASN A 317 -9.46 3.93 2.05
C ASN A 317 -10.09 5.30 1.79
N SER A 318 -10.73 5.44 0.65
CA SER A 318 -11.31 6.69 0.15
C SER A 318 -12.84 6.62 -0.01
N TRP A 319 -13.49 5.64 0.60
CA TRP A 319 -14.95 5.57 0.65
C TRP A 319 -15.54 6.71 1.47
N ALA A 320 -16.62 7.30 0.97
CA ALA A 320 -17.48 8.17 1.75
C ALA A 320 -18.26 7.37 2.79
N PRO A 321 -18.67 7.98 3.91
CA PRO A 321 -19.40 7.27 4.97
C PRO A 321 -20.77 6.71 4.53
N ASP A 322 -21.32 7.17 3.40
CA ASP A 322 -22.56 6.66 2.82
C ASP A 322 -22.39 5.33 2.05
N SER A 323 -21.17 4.83 1.88
CA SER A 323 -20.84 3.59 1.14
C SER A 323 -21.31 3.60 -0.33
N MET A 324 -21.61 4.77 -0.87
CA MET A 324 -22.07 4.94 -2.25
C MET A 324 -21.10 5.79 -3.09
N ARG A 325 -20.15 6.46 -2.45
CA ARG A 325 -19.19 7.32 -3.12
C ARG A 325 -17.77 6.98 -2.67
N PHE A 326 -16.81 7.15 -3.57
CA PHE A 326 -15.40 7.12 -3.23
C PHE A 326 -14.65 8.25 -3.96
N ALA A 327 -13.55 8.72 -3.36
CA ALA A 327 -12.73 9.76 -3.95
C ALA A 327 -11.48 9.15 -4.61
N TYR A 328 -11.00 9.77 -5.70
CA TYR A 328 -9.79 9.35 -6.40
C TYR A 328 -9.14 10.51 -7.14
N VAL A 329 -7.88 10.34 -7.52
CA VAL A 329 -7.13 11.32 -8.31
C VAL A 329 -6.73 10.70 -9.65
N THR A 330 -6.78 11.50 -10.71
CA THR A 330 -6.21 11.16 -12.01
C THR A 330 -5.10 12.15 -12.35
N TYR A 331 -4.19 11.73 -13.21
CA TYR A 331 -3.06 12.54 -13.64
C TYR A 331 -3.05 12.76 -15.13
N GLU A 332 -2.55 13.92 -15.53
CA GLU A 332 -2.33 14.30 -16.92
C GLU A 332 -0.98 15.00 -17.03
N ALA A 333 -0.12 14.54 -17.93
CA ALA A 333 1.13 15.24 -18.21
C ALA A 333 0.84 16.62 -18.80
N LEU A 334 1.50 17.64 -18.27
CA LEU A 334 1.47 18.97 -18.83
C LEU A 334 2.47 19.07 -19.99
N PRO A 335 2.18 19.86 -21.02
CA PRO A 335 3.05 20.04 -22.18
C PRO A 335 4.38 20.71 -21.84
#